data_8fa7de339f9e83dd0096a4a9cc943228
#
_entry.id   8fa7de339f9e83dd0096a4a9cc943228
#
_cell.length_a   1.000
_cell.length_b   1.000
_cell.length_c   1.000
_cell.angle_alpha   90.00
_cell.angle_beta   90.00
_cell.angle_gamma   90.00
#
_symmetry.space_group_name_H-M   'P 1'
#
loop_
_entity.id
_entity.type
_entity.pdbx_description
1 polymer ?
#
loop_
_entity_poly.entity_id
_entity_poly.type
_entity_poly.pdbx_seq_one_letter_code
_entity_poly.pdbx_strand_id
1 'polypeptide(L)'
;MAVLVLSACILYILKSRTEEPAPTSRIVTLPKIEIEEDIRGNIVIIIDDFGYRDDNVSEGFLSLDADLTFAVIPGHQNSKVFAAKADQNGYEVIVHMPMESTNETRGEKEYMLTTSMTSNEIESRVEEVISEFPEAVGM
;
A
#
# COMPACT_ATOMS: atom_id res chain seq x y z
N MET A 1 -61.42 -35.49 -40.25
CA MET A 1 -60.43 -36.38 -39.62
C MET A 1 -58.96 -35.89 -39.82
N ALA A 2 -58.60 -35.36 -40.99
CA ALA A 2 -57.22 -34.95 -41.27
C ALA A 2 -56.70 -33.78 -40.34
N VAL A 3 -57.53 -32.84 -39.94
CA VAL A 3 -57.15 -31.67 -39.07
C VAL A 3 -56.77 -32.10 -37.62
N LEU A 4 -57.45 -33.11 -37.08
CA LEU A 4 -57.16 -33.63 -35.74
C LEU A 4 -55.83 -34.39 -35.67
N VAL A 5 -55.43 -35.08 -36.74
CA VAL A 5 -54.15 -35.78 -36.81
C VAL A 5 -52.96 -34.81 -36.92
N LEU A 6 -53.11 -33.73 -37.71
CA LEU A 6 -52.08 -32.68 -37.80
C LEU A 6 -51.85 -31.97 -36.47
N SER A 7 -52.92 -31.68 -35.71
CA SER A 7 -52.87 -31.05 -34.41
C SER A 7 -52.13 -31.93 -33.38
N ALA A 8 -52.38 -33.25 -33.38
CA ALA A 8 -51.69 -34.17 -32.49
C ALA A 8 -50.20 -34.31 -32.82
N CYS A 9 -49.82 -34.33 -34.13
CA CYS A 9 -48.43 -34.37 -34.56
C CYS A 9 -47.65 -33.09 -34.16
N ILE A 10 -48.25 -31.92 -34.28
CA ILE A 10 -47.62 -30.65 -33.88
C ILE A 10 -47.41 -30.61 -32.39
N LEU A 11 -48.37 -31.06 -31.58
CA LEU A 11 -48.26 -31.14 -30.12
C LEU A 11 -47.16 -32.14 -29.67
N TYR A 12 -47.04 -33.26 -30.38
CA TYR A 12 -46.00 -34.24 -30.11
C TYR A 12 -44.59 -33.69 -30.43
N ILE A 13 -44.43 -33.02 -31.58
CA ILE A 13 -43.16 -32.38 -31.95
C ILE A 13 -42.77 -31.22 -31.01
N LEU A 14 -43.74 -30.45 -30.52
CA LEU A 14 -43.49 -29.41 -29.54
C LEU A 14 -43.12 -29.97 -28.18
N LYS A 15 -43.70 -31.06 -27.76
CA LYS A 15 -43.38 -31.73 -26.49
C LYS A 15 -42.02 -32.42 -26.50
N SER A 16 -41.58 -32.95 -27.65
CA SER A 16 -40.26 -33.59 -27.79
C SER A 16 -39.11 -32.59 -27.87
N ARG A 17 -39.37 -31.27 -27.98
CA ARG A 17 -38.33 -30.23 -27.98
C ARG A 17 -37.98 -29.64 -26.62
N THR A 18 -38.69 -30.04 -25.56
CA THR A 18 -38.56 -29.37 -24.25
C THR A 18 -37.71 -30.10 -23.22
N GLU A 19 -37.07 -31.22 -23.58
CA GLU A 19 -36.22 -31.95 -22.66
C GLU A 19 -34.83 -32.24 -23.26
N GLU A 20 -34.07 -31.17 -23.61
CA GLU A 20 -32.66 -31.32 -23.71
C GLU A 20 -32.07 -31.03 -22.32
N PRO A 21 -31.46 -32.00 -21.62
CA PRO A 21 -30.86 -31.75 -20.32
C PRO A 21 -29.76 -30.73 -20.51
N ALA A 22 -29.83 -29.63 -19.74
CA ALA A 22 -28.79 -28.63 -19.68
C ALA A 22 -27.42 -29.32 -19.46
N PRO A 23 -26.36 -28.90 -20.15
CA PRO A 23 -25.03 -29.45 -19.93
C PRO A 23 -24.64 -29.28 -18.49
N THR A 24 -24.52 -30.36 -17.75
CA THR A 24 -24.01 -30.37 -16.40
C THR A 24 -22.58 -29.83 -16.46
N SER A 25 -22.39 -28.57 -16.11
CA SER A 25 -21.05 -28.03 -15.96
C SER A 25 -20.33 -28.82 -14.87
N ARG A 26 -19.46 -29.72 -15.29
CA ARG A 26 -18.49 -30.33 -14.38
C ARG A 26 -17.65 -29.19 -13.83
N ILE A 27 -17.92 -28.77 -12.60
CA ILE A 27 -16.99 -27.95 -11.84
C ILE A 27 -15.74 -28.83 -11.67
N VAL A 28 -14.75 -28.60 -12.51
CA VAL A 28 -13.41 -29.14 -12.32
C VAL A 28 -12.83 -28.35 -11.15
N THR A 29 -12.95 -28.90 -9.95
CA THR A 29 -12.18 -28.40 -8.80
C THR A 29 -10.72 -28.67 -9.10
N LEU A 30 -10.01 -27.61 -9.49
CA LEU A 30 -8.56 -27.68 -9.57
C LEU A 30 -8.03 -28.05 -8.18
N PRO A 31 -7.04 -28.94 -8.10
CA PRO A 31 -6.41 -29.23 -6.81
C PRO A 31 -5.88 -27.92 -6.24
N LYS A 32 -6.23 -27.62 -4.98
CA LYS A 32 -5.63 -26.54 -4.24
C LYS A 32 -4.14 -26.85 -4.12
N ILE A 33 -3.32 -26.16 -4.90
CA ILE A 33 -1.87 -26.23 -4.75
C ILE A 33 -1.60 -25.50 -3.45
N GLU A 34 -1.35 -26.23 -2.37
CA GLU A 34 -0.73 -25.65 -1.19
C GLU A 34 0.73 -25.36 -1.59
N ILE A 35 0.98 -24.11 -1.92
CA ILE A 35 2.34 -23.61 -2.06
C ILE A 35 2.84 -23.53 -0.60
N GLU A 36 3.71 -24.46 -0.23
CA GLU A 36 4.51 -24.33 0.98
C GLU A 36 5.43 -23.13 0.70
N GLU A 37 5.07 -21.95 1.25
CA GLU A 37 5.87 -20.75 1.11
C GLU A 37 7.17 -20.97 1.92
N ASP A 38 8.22 -21.38 1.23
CA ASP A 38 9.59 -21.35 1.77
C ASP A 38 10.01 -19.87 1.87
N ILE A 39 9.63 -19.23 3.00
CA ILE A 39 9.99 -17.84 3.28
C ILE A 39 11.50 -17.77 3.44
N ARG A 40 12.19 -17.29 2.39
CA ARG A 40 13.66 -17.16 2.34
C ARG A 40 14.16 -15.87 2.97
N GLY A 41 13.28 -14.94 3.29
CA GLY A 41 13.61 -13.66 3.91
C GLY A 41 12.42 -12.71 3.99
N ASN A 42 12.62 -11.62 4.71
CA ASN A 42 11.68 -10.51 4.77
C ASN A 42 12.25 -9.33 3.99
N ILE A 43 11.39 -8.60 3.29
CA ILE A 43 11.74 -7.36 2.58
C ILE A 43 10.95 -6.25 3.27
N VAL A 44 11.64 -5.16 3.63
CA VAL A 44 11.04 -3.92 4.10
C VAL A 44 11.27 -2.86 3.03
N ILE A 45 10.24 -2.12 2.69
CA ILE A 45 10.32 -1.02 1.73
C ILE A 45 10.12 0.28 2.48
N ILE A 46 11.17 1.10 2.52
CA ILE A 46 11.16 2.44 3.09
C ILE A 46 11.25 3.43 1.92
N ILE A 47 10.38 4.43 1.94
CA ILE A 47 10.40 5.50 0.93
C ILE A 47 10.79 6.79 1.63
N ASP A 48 11.89 7.37 1.19
CA ASP A 48 12.54 8.53 1.82
C ASP A 48 11.99 9.87 1.30
N ASP A 49 12.41 10.93 1.98
CA ASP A 49 12.27 12.33 1.58
C ASP A 49 10.83 12.87 1.52
N PHE A 50 9.91 12.34 2.32
CA PHE A 50 8.62 12.96 2.51
C PHE A 50 8.68 14.21 3.40
N GLY A 51 7.81 15.18 3.12
CA GLY A 51 7.74 16.47 3.85
C GLY A 51 7.94 17.69 2.99
N TYR A 52 8.60 17.58 1.84
CA TYR A 52 8.80 18.69 0.92
C TYR A 52 7.50 19.13 0.22
N ARG A 53 6.62 18.19 -0.05
CA ARG A 53 5.45 18.36 -0.91
C ARG A 53 4.19 17.84 -0.23
N ASP A 54 3.05 18.47 -0.57
CA ASP A 54 1.71 17.99 -0.28
C ASP A 54 0.91 18.12 -1.58
N ASP A 55 1.03 17.14 -2.45
CA ASP A 55 0.49 17.13 -3.78
C ASP A 55 -0.04 15.75 -4.18
N ASN A 56 -0.55 15.63 -5.41
CA ASN A 56 -1.12 14.39 -5.93
C ASN A 56 -0.14 13.20 -5.90
N VAL A 57 1.17 13.44 -5.88
CA VAL A 57 2.18 12.38 -5.77
C VAL A 57 2.20 11.85 -4.35
N SER A 58 2.26 12.73 -3.35
CA SER A 58 2.21 12.36 -1.93
C SER A 58 0.91 11.62 -1.59
N GLU A 59 -0.24 12.12 -2.07
CA GLU A 59 -1.53 11.46 -1.90
C GLU A 59 -1.60 10.11 -2.63
N GLY A 60 -0.93 9.99 -3.78
CA GLY A 60 -0.81 8.72 -4.53
C GLY A 60 -0.11 7.65 -3.71
N PHE A 61 0.95 8.00 -3.00
CA PHE A 61 1.65 7.05 -2.10
C PHE A 61 0.76 6.62 -0.93
N LEU A 62 0.00 7.55 -0.33
CA LEU A 62 -0.91 7.26 0.77
C LEU A 62 -2.12 6.40 0.38
N SER A 63 -2.35 6.21 -0.91
CA SER A 63 -3.45 5.39 -1.45
C SER A 63 -3.02 3.98 -1.91
N LEU A 64 -1.74 3.63 -1.76
CA LEU A 64 -1.24 2.31 -2.15
C LEU A 64 -1.71 1.25 -1.14
N ASP A 65 -2.18 0.11 -1.66
CA ASP A 65 -2.47 -1.08 -0.84
C ASP A 65 -1.18 -1.92 -0.70
N ALA A 66 -0.25 -1.42 0.12
CA ALA A 66 1.06 -2.05 0.32
C ALA A 66 1.64 -1.73 1.71
N ASP A 67 2.38 -2.67 2.26
CA ASP A 67 3.13 -2.47 3.51
C ASP A 67 4.37 -1.61 3.23
N LEU A 68 4.26 -0.32 3.51
CA LEU A 68 5.32 0.66 3.30
C LEU A 68 5.63 1.41 4.60
N THR A 69 6.88 1.81 4.75
CA THR A 69 7.33 2.76 5.78
C THR A 69 7.71 4.07 5.08
N PHE A 70 7.21 5.17 5.58
CA PHE A 70 7.58 6.49 5.06
C PHE A 70 8.58 7.18 5.98
N ALA A 71 9.74 7.56 5.42
CA ALA A 71 10.73 8.36 6.12
C ALA A 71 10.50 9.85 5.81
N VAL A 72 10.17 10.58 6.87
CA VAL A 72 9.77 12.00 6.76
C VAL A 72 10.92 12.89 7.24
N ILE A 73 11.33 13.81 6.37
CA ILE A 73 12.39 14.76 6.68
C ILE A 73 11.84 15.89 7.56
N PRO A 74 12.53 16.28 8.67
CA PRO A 74 12.08 17.37 9.54
C PRO A 74 12.32 18.76 8.91
N GLY A 75 11.62 19.77 9.43
CA GLY A 75 11.89 21.18 9.10
C GLY A 75 11.17 21.72 7.87
N HIS A 76 10.44 20.91 7.11
CA HIS A 76 9.65 21.36 5.99
C HIS A 76 8.20 21.61 6.37
N GLN A 77 7.55 22.51 5.63
CA GLN A 77 6.17 22.93 5.90
C GLN A 77 5.18 21.77 5.97
N ASN A 78 5.40 20.72 5.16
CA ASN A 78 4.49 19.61 5.02
C ASN A 78 4.91 18.38 5.84
N SER A 79 6.04 18.38 6.52
CA SER A 79 6.60 17.22 7.22
C SER A 79 5.62 16.64 8.24
N LYS A 80 5.16 17.45 9.18
CA LYS A 80 4.22 17.01 10.23
C LYS A 80 2.86 16.62 9.67
N VAL A 81 2.39 17.34 8.65
CA VAL A 81 1.12 17.06 8.00
C VAL A 81 1.16 15.71 7.29
N PHE A 82 2.25 15.45 6.57
CA PHE A 82 2.41 14.17 5.87
C PHE A 82 2.56 13.00 6.87
N ALA A 83 3.38 13.16 7.93
CA ALA A 83 3.54 12.14 8.96
C ALA A 83 2.20 11.75 9.58
N ALA A 84 1.41 12.73 10.01
CA ALA A 84 0.08 12.49 10.58
C ALA A 84 -0.89 11.83 9.57
N LYS A 85 -0.86 12.23 8.29
CA LYS A 85 -1.66 11.59 7.23
C LYS A 85 -1.25 10.13 7.02
N ALA A 86 0.06 9.85 6.99
CA ALA A 86 0.58 8.50 6.80
C ALA A 86 0.15 7.57 7.94
N ASP A 87 0.32 7.98 9.18
CA ASP A 87 -0.11 7.24 10.36
C ASP A 87 -1.64 7.00 10.36
N GLN A 88 -2.45 8.01 10.06
CA GLN A 88 -3.91 7.88 9.96
C GLN A 88 -4.37 6.90 8.86
N ASN A 89 -3.56 6.71 7.82
CA ASN A 89 -3.81 5.72 6.76
C ASN A 89 -3.21 4.34 7.08
N GLY A 90 -2.60 4.17 8.26
CA GLY A 90 -2.07 2.90 8.75
C GLY A 90 -0.66 2.57 8.28
N TYR A 91 0.06 3.53 7.73
CA TYR A 91 1.47 3.36 7.37
C TYR A 91 2.39 3.61 8.56
N GLU A 92 3.49 2.90 8.57
CA GLU A 92 4.58 3.16 9.50
C GLU A 92 5.33 4.42 9.10
N VAL A 93 5.65 5.27 10.09
CA VAL A 93 6.40 6.51 9.89
C VAL A 93 7.70 6.45 10.66
N ILE A 94 8.79 6.84 10.02
CA ILE A 94 10.08 7.07 10.68
C ILE A 94 10.59 8.49 10.34
N VAL A 95 11.49 9.00 11.16
CA VAL A 95 12.16 10.27 10.87
C VAL A 95 13.33 10.02 9.92
N HIS A 96 13.35 10.73 8.79
CA HIS A 96 14.53 10.83 7.93
C HIS A 96 15.45 11.92 8.47
N MET A 97 16.39 11.55 9.35
CA MET A 97 17.28 12.51 10.02
C MET A 97 18.31 13.09 9.05
N PRO A 98 18.34 14.43 8.87
CA PRO A 98 19.35 15.05 8.01
C PRO A 98 20.75 14.90 8.60
N MET A 99 21.70 14.47 7.77
CA MET A 99 23.09 14.27 8.14
C MET A 99 23.99 15.19 7.34
N GLU A 100 25.12 15.62 7.94
CA GLU A 100 26.13 16.39 7.23
C GLU A 100 26.60 15.66 5.97
N SER A 101 26.59 16.35 4.85
CA SER A 101 27.06 15.81 3.58
C SER A 101 28.19 16.67 3.02
N THR A 102 28.93 16.11 2.06
CA THR A 102 30.00 16.85 1.34
C THR A 102 29.46 17.90 0.36
N ASN A 103 28.16 17.84 0.07
CA ASN A 103 27.48 18.78 -0.81
C ASN A 103 26.67 19.78 0.02
N GLU A 104 26.38 20.94 -0.57
CA GLU A 104 25.50 21.92 0.09
C GLU A 104 24.12 21.34 0.32
N THR A 105 23.65 21.45 1.57
CA THR A 105 22.32 20.98 1.99
C THR A 105 21.27 22.04 1.74
N ARG A 106 20.08 21.61 1.36
CA ARG A 106 18.94 22.49 1.07
C ARG A 106 17.99 22.52 2.27
N GLY A 107 18.15 23.52 3.14
CA GLY A 107 17.08 23.90 4.04
C GLY A 107 17.01 23.20 5.41
N GLU A 108 17.71 22.08 5.62
CA GLU A 108 17.60 21.28 6.86
C GLU A 108 18.67 21.58 7.91
N LYS A 109 19.40 22.70 7.78
CA LYS A 109 20.57 23.01 8.63
C LYS A 109 20.26 23.02 10.14
N GLU A 110 19.06 23.40 10.52
CA GLU A 110 18.63 23.46 11.93
C GLU A 110 18.44 22.07 12.53
N TYR A 111 18.12 21.08 11.68
CA TYR A 111 17.84 19.70 12.08
C TYR A 111 19.02 18.76 11.84
N MET A 112 20.03 19.22 11.12
CA MET A 112 21.15 18.40 10.67
C MET A 112 22.05 17.97 11.82
N LEU A 113 22.44 16.70 11.80
CA LEU A 113 23.56 16.19 12.60
C LEU A 113 24.86 16.39 11.83
N THR A 114 25.86 16.98 12.50
CA THR A 114 27.18 17.26 11.92
C THR A 114 28.30 16.52 12.64
N THR A 115 29.40 16.31 11.95
CA THR A 115 30.60 15.65 12.51
C THR A 115 31.27 16.47 13.60
N SER A 116 30.97 17.76 13.70
CA SER A 116 31.50 18.66 14.75
C SER A 116 30.71 18.63 16.07
N MET A 117 29.52 17.99 16.09
CA MET A 117 28.68 17.91 17.29
C MET A 117 29.27 16.97 18.32
N THR A 118 29.15 17.35 19.58
CA THR A 118 29.38 16.47 20.74
C THR A 118 28.22 15.46 20.90
N SER A 119 28.44 14.39 21.64
CA SER A 119 27.40 13.40 21.93
C SER A 119 26.13 14.01 22.55
N ASN A 120 26.28 14.97 23.45
CA ASN A 120 25.14 15.64 24.09
C ASN A 120 24.35 16.52 23.10
N GLU A 121 25.05 17.16 22.16
CA GLU A 121 24.39 17.97 21.13
C GLU A 121 23.62 17.07 20.14
N ILE A 122 24.17 15.91 19.80
CA ILE A 122 23.49 14.90 18.99
C ILE A 122 22.26 14.40 19.71
N GLU A 123 22.38 14.00 20.98
CA GLU A 123 21.27 13.50 21.78
C GLU A 123 20.14 14.54 21.87
N SER A 124 20.46 15.80 22.22
CA SER A 124 19.47 16.88 22.29
C SER A 124 18.79 17.14 20.95
N ARG A 125 19.52 17.09 19.84
CA ARG A 125 18.97 17.27 18.50
C ARG A 125 18.02 16.14 18.11
N VAL A 126 18.39 14.90 18.41
CA VAL A 126 17.55 13.72 18.16
C VAL A 126 16.27 13.79 19.00
N GLU A 127 16.37 14.14 20.29
CA GLU A 127 15.19 14.29 21.16
C GLU A 127 14.26 15.40 20.66
N GLU A 128 14.81 16.54 20.24
CA GLU A 128 14.05 17.66 19.66
C GLU A 128 13.25 17.19 18.45
N VAL A 129 13.93 16.55 17.50
CA VAL A 129 13.30 16.08 16.25
C VAL A 129 12.23 15.03 16.53
N ILE A 130 12.52 14.01 17.35
CA ILE A 130 11.54 12.97 17.69
C ILE A 130 10.30 13.59 18.35
N SER A 131 10.47 14.59 19.19
CA SER A 131 9.34 15.27 19.85
C SER A 131 8.38 15.96 18.87
N GLU A 132 8.85 16.28 17.66
CA GLU A 132 8.03 16.89 16.63
C GLU A 132 7.18 15.90 15.83
N PHE A 133 7.51 14.60 15.90
CA PHE A 133 6.86 13.52 15.15
C PHE A 133 6.38 12.42 16.10
N PRO A 134 5.30 12.66 16.87
CA PRO A 134 4.79 11.68 17.84
C PRO A 134 4.30 10.39 17.17
N GLU A 135 4.04 10.41 15.84
CA GLU A 135 3.63 9.25 15.04
C GLU A 135 4.83 8.35 14.67
N ALA A 136 6.06 8.88 14.74
CA ALA A 136 7.22 8.14 14.27
C ALA A 136 7.59 7.01 15.25
N VAL A 137 7.79 5.81 14.71
CA VAL A 137 8.20 4.62 15.46
C VAL A 137 9.71 4.43 15.50
N GLY A 138 10.47 5.26 14.75
CA GLY A 138 11.94 5.18 14.66
C GLY A 138 12.54 6.30 13.83
N MET A 139 13.84 6.11 13.55
CA MET A 139 14.67 7.05 12.81
C MET A 139 15.62 6.25 11.90
#